data_39b3272e985e308efed2a28fe8c8e526
#
_entry.id   39b3272e985e308efed2a28fe8c8e526
#
_cell.length_a   1.000
_cell.length_b   1.000
_cell.length_c   1.000
_cell.angle_alpha   90.00
_cell.angle_beta   90.00
_cell.angle_gamma   90.00
#
_symmetry.space_group_name_H-M   'P 1'
#
loop_
_entity.id
_entity.type
_entity.pdbx_description
1 polymer ?
#
loop_
_entity_poly.entity_id
_entity_poly.type
_entity_poly.pdbx_seq_one_letter_code
_entity_poly.pdbx_strand_id
1 'polypeptide(L)'
;MGKRGSSRYRVGVCATVLLFTAGLISVNGQFPFPGARYTRGQDVSPTFDGWESNPDGTYTLHFGYYNRNAEEEIDVPIGPENTFDLGNGDQGQPTHFYPGRKWFVFKVVVPKDWPQGKRLVWTLTTKGRTNQSKGWLQQEWEVDKLLISKNAISDPFLRTSNSNPTPDNQAPVVTSGSARTITLPATATLTATATDDGLPKPGPGDRGGRVQGVQIRWILYRGPGKVQFDPDLSPAVYGKPVTSDTKVSFSVPGAYRIRAIATDGAMFSTSDVDLQVNPSPPAENAR
;
A
#
# COMPACT_ATOMS: atom_id res chain seq x y z
N MET A 1 31.30 -90.95 53.06
CA MET A 1 31.95 -90.30 51.90
C MET A 1 30.89 -90.11 50.81
N GLY A 2 30.25 -88.98 50.81
CA GLY A 2 29.12 -88.68 49.93
C GLY A 2 29.52 -87.73 48.85
N LYS A 3 29.24 -88.08 47.60
CA LYS A 3 29.34 -87.09 46.45
C LYS A 3 27.99 -86.50 46.20
N ARG A 4 27.94 -85.18 46.31
CA ARG A 4 26.78 -84.37 45.94
C ARG A 4 26.76 -84.21 44.42
N GLY A 5 25.67 -84.63 43.78
CA GLY A 5 25.38 -84.35 42.39
C GLY A 5 24.69 -83.02 42.25
N SER A 6 25.22 -82.14 41.44
CA SER A 6 24.62 -80.83 41.13
C SER A 6 23.68 -80.94 39.90
N SER A 7 22.39 -80.71 40.13
CA SER A 7 21.37 -80.57 39.08
C SER A 7 21.48 -79.20 38.45
N ARG A 8 21.75 -79.16 37.16
CA ARG A 8 21.74 -77.93 36.37
C ARG A 8 20.35 -77.75 35.73
N TYR A 9 19.58 -76.82 36.25
CA TYR A 9 18.35 -76.34 35.57
C TYR A 9 18.75 -75.48 34.41
N ARG A 10 18.35 -75.84 33.20
CA ARG A 10 18.40 -75.01 32.02
C ARG A 10 17.11 -74.12 31.98
N VAL A 11 17.25 -72.90 32.28
CA VAL A 11 16.17 -71.89 32.07
C VAL A 11 16.19 -71.50 30.61
N GLY A 12 15.14 -71.88 29.86
CA GLY A 12 14.92 -71.43 28.51
C GLY A 12 14.34 -70.00 28.55
N VAL A 13 15.10 -69.05 28.02
CA VAL A 13 14.64 -67.73 27.82
C VAL A 13 13.92 -67.69 26.48
N CYS A 14 12.57 -67.61 26.49
CA CYS A 14 11.77 -67.25 25.33
C CYS A 14 11.88 -65.74 25.12
N ALA A 15 12.68 -65.32 24.15
CA ALA A 15 12.73 -63.96 23.72
C ALA A 15 11.53 -63.70 22.78
N THR A 16 10.49 -63.04 23.29
CA THR A 16 9.40 -62.56 22.50
C THR A 16 9.83 -61.19 21.81
N VAL A 17 10.15 -61.28 20.52
CA VAL A 17 10.45 -60.09 19.71
C VAL A 17 9.13 -59.42 19.35
N LEU A 18 8.81 -58.35 20.05
CA LEU A 18 7.73 -57.43 19.67
C LEU A 18 8.23 -56.53 18.52
N LEU A 19 7.82 -56.85 17.30
CA LEU A 19 7.98 -55.97 16.14
C LEU A 19 7.02 -54.78 16.27
N PHE A 20 7.53 -53.64 16.76
CA PHE A 20 6.86 -52.37 16.62
C PHE A 20 7.01 -51.90 15.16
N THR A 21 5.99 -52.13 14.34
CA THR A 21 5.86 -51.41 13.06
C THR A 21 5.46 -49.98 13.36
N ALA A 22 6.45 -49.11 13.51
CA ALA A 22 6.21 -47.65 13.49
C ALA A 22 5.75 -47.26 12.09
N GLY A 23 4.44 -47.16 11.92
CA GLY A 23 3.85 -46.53 10.73
C GLY A 23 4.34 -45.07 10.66
N LEU A 24 5.23 -44.80 9.73
CA LEU A 24 5.60 -43.43 9.37
C LEU A 24 4.35 -42.76 8.76
N ILE A 25 3.55 -42.10 9.60
CA ILE A 25 2.56 -41.15 9.15
C ILE A 25 3.38 -39.97 8.62
N SER A 26 3.58 -39.92 7.30
CA SER A 26 4.07 -38.70 6.62
C SER A 26 3.00 -37.67 6.77
N VAL A 27 3.05 -36.86 7.83
CA VAL A 27 2.32 -35.63 7.91
C VAL A 27 2.97 -34.69 6.91
N ASN A 28 2.44 -34.65 5.68
CA ASN A 28 2.71 -33.58 4.74
C ASN A 28 2.04 -32.29 5.29
N GLY A 29 2.56 -31.79 6.39
CA GLY A 29 2.31 -30.43 6.81
C GLY A 29 2.98 -29.53 5.78
N GLN A 30 2.23 -29.08 4.81
CA GLN A 30 2.62 -27.91 4.05
C GLN A 30 2.64 -26.75 5.05
N PHE A 31 3.81 -26.51 5.65
CA PHE A 31 4.06 -25.24 6.30
C PHE A 31 3.90 -24.17 5.20
N PRO A 32 2.97 -23.21 5.34
CA PRO A 32 2.94 -22.11 4.39
C PRO A 32 4.32 -21.48 4.46
N PHE A 33 5.05 -21.53 3.35
CA PHE A 33 6.37 -20.89 3.26
C PHE A 33 6.20 -19.43 3.70
N PRO A 34 6.98 -18.96 4.69
CA PRO A 34 6.97 -17.54 5.02
C PRO A 34 7.34 -16.78 3.75
N GLY A 35 6.35 -16.07 3.15
CA GLY A 35 6.53 -15.35 1.91
C GLY A 35 5.81 -15.91 0.68
N ALA A 36 4.94 -16.92 0.81
CA ALA A 36 4.05 -17.31 -0.29
C ALA A 36 3.20 -16.09 -0.69
N ARG A 37 3.46 -15.55 -1.87
CA ARG A 37 2.68 -14.45 -2.45
C ARG A 37 1.66 -15.03 -3.41
N TYR A 38 0.40 -14.77 -3.16
CA TYR A 38 -0.67 -15.12 -4.09
C TYR A 38 -0.72 -14.06 -5.19
N THR A 39 -0.75 -14.49 -6.44
CA THR A 39 -0.84 -13.59 -7.59
C THR A 39 -2.16 -12.83 -7.57
N ARG A 40 -3.26 -13.52 -7.25
CA ARG A 40 -4.65 -13.01 -7.30
C ARG A 40 -5.54 -13.68 -6.26
N GLY A 41 -6.76 -13.12 -6.10
CA GLY A 41 -7.83 -13.73 -5.30
C GLY A 41 -7.79 -13.40 -3.82
N GLN A 42 -6.83 -12.59 -3.37
CA GLN A 42 -6.75 -12.16 -1.97
C GLN A 42 -7.52 -10.85 -1.76
N ASP A 43 -7.97 -10.66 -0.53
CA ASP A 43 -8.65 -9.44 -0.09
C ASP A 43 -7.68 -8.28 0.16
N VAL A 44 -8.25 -7.08 0.27
CA VAL A 44 -7.56 -5.86 0.72
C VAL A 44 -7.95 -5.58 2.15
N SER A 45 -6.98 -5.30 2.99
CA SER A 45 -7.20 -4.85 4.36
C SER A 45 -6.91 -3.36 4.49
N PRO A 46 -7.86 -2.55 4.96
CA PRO A 46 -7.59 -1.17 5.35
C PRO A 46 -6.67 -1.15 6.58
N THR A 47 -5.89 -0.10 6.74
CA THR A 47 -4.99 0.06 7.89
C THR A 47 -5.07 1.47 8.45
N PHE A 48 -4.90 1.59 9.75
CA PHE A 48 -4.62 2.84 10.42
C PHE A 48 -3.11 2.95 10.60
N ASP A 49 -2.54 4.07 10.13
CA ASP A 49 -1.09 4.23 10.06
C ASP A 49 -0.55 5.21 11.12
N GLY A 50 -1.45 5.76 11.93
CA GLY A 50 -1.13 6.66 13.01
C GLY A 50 -1.83 8.01 12.90
N TRP A 51 -1.52 8.92 13.82
CA TRP A 51 -2.07 10.25 13.88
C TRP A 51 -1.03 11.29 14.29
N GLU A 52 -1.26 12.53 13.93
CA GLU A 52 -0.42 13.68 14.30
C GLU A 52 -1.27 14.86 14.77
N SER A 53 -0.70 15.69 15.65
CA SER A 53 -1.29 16.95 16.07
C SER A 53 -0.99 18.05 15.06
N ASN A 54 -1.99 18.84 14.68
CA ASN A 54 -1.81 19.97 13.80
C ASN A 54 -1.56 21.27 14.61
N PRO A 55 -0.89 22.26 14.03
CA PRO A 55 -0.62 23.54 14.72
C PRO A 55 -1.88 24.31 15.13
N ASP A 56 -3.01 24.08 14.47
CA ASP A 56 -4.32 24.69 14.77
C ASP A 56 -5.11 23.95 15.87
N GLY A 57 -4.51 22.86 16.44
CA GLY A 57 -5.09 22.02 17.48
C GLY A 57 -5.99 20.92 16.94
N THR A 58 -6.23 20.81 15.65
CA THR A 58 -6.88 19.64 15.04
C THR A 58 -5.96 18.43 15.01
N TYR A 59 -6.49 17.28 14.66
CA TYR A 59 -5.68 16.05 14.52
C TYR A 59 -5.84 15.48 13.11
N THR A 60 -4.73 14.96 12.58
CA THR A 60 -4.72 14.23 11.32
C THR A 60 -4.60 12.74 11.59
N LEU A 61 -5.56 11.95 11.13
CA LEU A 61 -5.57 10.50 11.17
C LEU A 61 -5.12 9.97 9.80
N HIS A 62 -4.05 9.18 9.79
CA HIS A 62 -3.47 8.60 8.57
C HIS A 62 -3.97 7.18 8.33
N PHE A 63 -4.33 6.89 7.09
CA PHE A 63 -4.77 5.59 6.66
C PHE A 63 -4.01 5.11 5.44
N GLY A 64 -3.83 3.81 5.39
CA GLY A 64 -3.29 3.09 4.26
C GLY A 64 -4.03 1.79 4.02
N TYR A 65 -3.44 0.88 3.26
CA TYR A 65 -4.04 -0.43 3.03
C TYR A 65 -2.98 -1.49 2.73
N TYR A 66 -3.39 -2.74 2.78
CA TYR A 66 -2.61 -3.87 2.31
C TYR A 66 -3.44 -4.71 1.34
N ASN A 67 -3.13 -4.61 0.05
CA ASN A 67 -3.59 -5.54 -0.96
C ASN A 67 -2.66 -6.76 -0.96
N ARG A 68 -3.16 -7.91 -0.54
CA ARG A 68 -2.36 -9.14 -0.36
C ARG A 68 -2.01 -9.84 -1.67
N ASN A 69 -2.55 -9.37 -2.79
CA ASN A 69 -2.21 -9.88 -4.11
C ASN A 69 -0.83 -9.38 -4.54
N ALA A 70 -0.12 -10.19 -5.32
CA ALA A 70 1.16 -9.79 -5.89
C ALA A 70 0.99 -8.98 -7.19
N GLU A 71 -0.11 -9.19 -7.93
CA GLU A 71 -0.36 -8.59 -9.24
C GLU A 71 -1.78 -8.02 -9.39
N GLU A 72 -2.78 -8.55 -8.67
CA GLU A 72 -4.16 -8.13 -8.87
C GLU A 72 -4.41 -6.77 -8.22
N GLU A 73 -4.78 -5.80 -9.05
CA GLU A 73 -5.37 -4.53 -8.64
C GLU A 73 -6.87 -4.71 -8.41
N ILE A 74 -7.41 -4.06 -7.38
CA ILE A 74 -8.82 -4.21 -6.99
C ILE A 74 -9.48 -2.85 -6.97
N ASP A 75 -10.67 -2.77 -7.58
CA ASP A 75 -11.51 -1.58 -7.56
C ASP A 75 -12.69 -1.79 -6.62
N VAL A 76 -12.91 -0.84 -5.70
CA VAL A 76 -14.06 -0.79 -4.78
C VAL A 76 -14.59 0.64 -4.74
N PRO A 77 -15.70 0.93 -5.40
CA PRO A 77 -16.31 2.27 -5.37
C PRO A 77 -16.66 2.71 -3.94
N ILE A 78 -16.74 4.02 -3.73
CA ILE A 78 -17.32 4.56 -2.49
C ILE A 78 -18.77 4.09 -2.38
N GLY A 79 -19.11 3.55 -1.21
CA GLY A 79 -20.42 2.95 -0.93
C GLY A 79 -20.34 1.93 0.19
N PRO A 80 -21.33 1.03 0.33
CA PRO A 80 -21.39 0.08 1.44
C PRO A 80 -20.15 -0.80 1.61
N GLU A 81 -19.43 -1.08 0.52
CA GLU A 81 -18.21 -1.90 0.53
C GLU A 81 -16.92 -1.10 0.76
N ASN A 82 -16.98 0.24 0.71
CA ASN A 82 -15.84 1.13 0.94
C ASN A 82 -16.33 2.42 1.62
N THR A 83 -16.43 2.40 2.94
CA THR A 83 -17.09 3.45 3.70
C THR A 83 -16.44 3.72 5.06
N PHE A 84 -16.59 4.95 5.52
CA PHE A 84 -16.33 5.32 6.91
C PHE A 84 -17.64 5.44 7.68
N ASP A 85 -17.56 5.32 9.01
CA ASP A 85 -18.66 5.55 9.95
C ASP A 85 -18.85 7.04 10.30
N LEU A 86 -18.31 7.95 9.50
CA LEU A 86 -18.38 9.39 9.65
C LEU A 86 -18.96 10.06 8.40
N GLY A 87 -19.88 10.99 8.59
CA GLY A 87 -20.51 11.76 7.51
C GLY A 87 -21.28 10.88 6.55
N ASN A 88 -21.04 11.06 5.26
CA ASN A 88 -21.66 10.27 4.18
C ASN A 88 -20.85 9.01 3.80
N GLY A 89 -19.85 8.65 4.62
CA GLY A 89 -18.99 7.51 4.37
C GLY A 89 -17.78 7.78 3.46
N ASP A 90 -17.73 8.92 2.77
CA ASP A 90 -16.56 9.37 1.99
C ASP A 90 -15.69 10.32 2.81
N GLN A 91 -14.48 9.87 3.14
CA GLN A 91 -13.46 10.65 3.86
C GLN A 91 -12.20 10.84 3.01
N GLY A 92 -12.30 10.70 1.71
CA GLY A 92 -11.16 10.84 0.80
C GLY A 92 -10.43 9.53 0.49
N GLN A 93 -10.92 8.37 0.94
CA GLN A 93 -10.31 7.06 0.70
C GLN A 93 -10.23 6.70 -0.79
N PRO A 94 -9.24 5.88 -1.22
CA PRO A 94 -9.13 5.44 -2.61
C PRO A 94 -10.28 4.51 -3.02
N THR A 95 -10.50 4.39 -4.34
CA THR A 95 -11.36 3.34 -4.91
C THR A 95 -10.56 2.32 -5.71
N HIS A 96 -9.27 2.58 -5.96
CA HIS A 96 -8.35 1.69 -6.66
C HIS A 96 -7.21 1.26 -5.72
N PHE A 97 -6.94 -0.04 -5.65
CA PHE A 97 -6.03 -0.65 -4.68
C PHE A 97 -4.93 -1.42 -5.37
N TYR A 98 -3.75 -0.82 -5.48
CA TYR A 98 -2.54 -1.44 -6.02
C TYR A 98 -2.01 -2.55 -5.12
N PRO A 99 -1.30 -3.55 -5.68
CA PRO A 99 -0.67 -4.62 -4.92
C PRO A 99 0.27 -4.15 -3.83
N GLY A 100 0.33 -4.94 -2.76
CA GLY A 100 1.26 -4.72 -1.64
C GLY A 100 0.75 -3.76 -0.58
N ARG A 101 1.65 -3.43 0.37
CA ARG A 101 1.38 -2.48 1.45
C ARG A 101 1.57 -1.06 0.95
N LYS A 102 0.55 -0.22 1.15
CA LYS A 102 0.56 1.22 0.87
C LYS A 102 0.37 1.99 2.17
N TRP A 103 1.37 2.79 2.52
CA TRP A 103 1.41 3.56 3.76
C TRP A 103 0.95 5.00 3.52
N PHE A 104 0.23 5.58 4.50
CA PHE A 104 -0.13 7.00 4.51
C PHE A 104 -0.80 7.47 3.21
N VAL A 105 -1.70 6.64 2.66
CA VAL A 105 -2.33 6.86 1.35
C VAL A 105 -3.23 8.09 1.34
N PHE A 106 -3.93 8.30 2.45
CA PHE A 106 -4.77 9.48 2.67
C PHE A 106 -4.89 9.80 4.16
N LYS A 107 -5.44 10.96 4.42
CA LYS A 107 -5.58 11.49 5.76
C LYS A 107 -6.98 12.04 5.98
N VAL A 108 -7.47 11.92 7.21
CA VAL A 108 -8.73 12.49 7.67
C VAL A 108 -8.42 13.44 8.80
N VAL A 109 -8.82 14.70 8.65
CA VAL A 109 -8.66 15.69 9.72
C VAL A 109 -9.89 15.64 10.61
N VAL A 110 -9.65 15.52 11.92
CA VAL A 110 -10.71 15.54 12.94
C VAL A 110 -10.54 16.76 13.84
N PRO A 111 -11.64 17.32 14.39
CA PRO A 111 -11.59 18.55 15.16
C PRO A 111 -10.81 18.40 16.47
N LYS A 112 -10.39 19.54 17.03
CA LYS A 112 -9.60 19.62 18.29
C LYS A 112 -10.30 19.02 19.53
N ASP A 113 -11.61 18.96 19.51
CA ASP A 113 -12.44 18.36 20.58
C ASP A 113 -12.79 16.89 20.30
N TRP A 114 -12.11 16.25 19.32
CA TRP A 114 -12.29 14.83 19.05
C TRP A 114 -11.95 14.00 20.29
N PRO A 115 -12.92 13.19 20.82
CA PRO A 115 -12.68 12.41 22.01
C PRO A 115 -11.57 11.37 21.82
N GLN A 116 -10.63 11.28 22.75
CA GLN A 116 -9.46 10.39 22.67
C GLN A 116 -9.84 8.93 22.38
N GLY A 117 -10.91 8.43 23.01
CA GLY A 117 -11.39 7.05 22.82
C GLY A 117 -12.30 6.86 21.61
N LYS A 118 -12.68 7.93 20.90
CA LYS A 118 -13.55 7.85 19.73
C LYS A 118 -12.77 7.27 18.55
N ARG A 119 -13.33 6.24 17.96
CA ARG A 119 -12.76 5.56 16.80
C ARG A 119 -13.41 6.07 15.54
N LEU A 120 -12.62 6.30 14.52
CA LEU A 120 -13.03 6.50 13.14
C LEU A 120 -12.80 5.18 12.41
N VAL A 121 -13.85 4.55 11.91
CA VAL A 121 -13.79 3.19 11.37
C VAL A 121 -13.92 3.24 9.85
N TRP A 122 -12.89 2.75 9.16
CA TRP A 122 -12.92 2.48 7.73
C TRP A 122 -13.25 1.01 7.49
N THR A 123 -14.36 0.75 6.81
CA THR A 123 -14.80 -0.59 6.41
C THR A 123 -14.56 -0.79 4.93
N LEU A 124 -13.92 -1.90 4.58
CA LEU A 124 -13.61 -2.30 3.22
C LEU A 124 -13.99 -3.76 3.01
N THR A 125 -14.87 -4.03 2.04
CA THR A 125 -15.29 -5.38 1.67
C THR A 125 -14.73 -5.73 0.29
N THR A 126 -13.93 -6.78 0.22
CA THR A 126 -13.31 -7.27 -1.03
C THR A 126 -13.30 -8.79 -1.04
N LYS A 127 -13.55 -9.41 -2.19
CA LYS A 127 -13.53 -10.88 -2.34
C LYS A 127 -14.42 -11.60 -1.29
N GLY A 128 -15.55 -10.98 -0.92
CA GLY A 128 -16.47 -11.53 0.10
C GLY A 128 -15.99 -11.44 1.54
N ARG A 129 -14.90 -10.72 1.81
CA ARG A 129 -14.37 -10.48 3.16
C ARG A 129 -14.47 -9.02 3.53
N THR A 130 -15.03 -8.74 4.70
CA THR A 130 -15.11 -7.40 5.29
C THR A 130 -13.99 -7.23 6.30
N ASN A 131 -13.14 -6.24 6.07
CA ASN A 131 -12.08 -5.82 6.97
C ASN A 131 -12.34 -4.41 7.48
N GLN A 132 -11.91 -4.12 8.69
CA GLN A 132 -12.04 -2.81 9.31
C GLN A 132 -10.71 -2.31 9.83
N SER A 133 -10.48 -1.03 9.65
CA SER A 133 -9.42 -0.29 10.33
C SER A 133 -10.03 0.76 11.25
N LYS A 134 -9.48 0.91 12.44
CA LYS A 134 -9.98 1.82 13.47
C LYS A 134 -8.89 2.82 13.83
N GLY A 135 -9.10 4.08 13.48
CA GLY A 135 -8.21 5.19 13.84
C GLY A 135 -8.71 5.90 15.10
N TRP A 136 -7.83 6.17 16.07
CA TRP A 136 -8.12 6.97 17.26
C TRP A 136 -6.84 7.59 17.82
N LEU A 137 -6.98 8.55 18.76
CA LEU A 137 -5.87 9.31 19.32
C LEU A 137 -5.18 8.56 20.48
N GLN A 138 -4.68 7.34 20.20
CA GLN A 138 -3.90 6.58 21.16
C GLN A 138 -2.43 7.03 21.08
N GLN A 139 -1.81 7.29 22.21
CA GLN A 139 -0.46 7.86 22.27
C GLN A 139 0.58 7.02 21.55
N GLU A 140 0.48 5.70 21.59
CA GLU A 140 1.40 4.78 20.92
C GLU A 140 1.32 4.82 19.39
N TRP A 141 0.29 5.45 18.84
CA TRP A 141 0.06 5.64 17.41
C TRP A 141 0.32 7.08 16.94
N GLU A 142 0.83 7.93 17.83
CA GLU A 142 1.29 9.25 17.40
C GLU A 142 2.52 9.12 16.52
N VAL A 143 2.49 9.74 15.34
CA VAL A 143 3.55 9.66 14.35
C VAL A 143 4.14 11.04 14.09
N ASP A 144 5.41 11.06 13.77
CA ASP A 144 6.13 12.22 13.29
C ASP A 144 6.63 12.01 11.84
N LYS A 145 7.18 13.07 11.25
CA LYS A 145 7.70 13.02 9.88
C LYS A 145 8.79 11.95 9.68
N LEU A 146 9.59 11.63 10.69
CA LEU A 146 10.64 10.61 10.59
C LEU A 146 10.05 9.21 10.57
N LEU A 147 9.02 8.95 11.39
CA LEU A 147 8.34 7.68 11.43
C LEU A 147 7.54 7.44 10.13
N ILE A 148 6.86 8.47 9.63
CA ILE A 148 6.19 8.45 8.33
C ILE A 148 7.17 8.08 7.22
N SER A 149 8.31 8.76 7.17
CA SER A 149 9.37 8.50 6.19
C SER A 149 9.88 7.05 6.25
N LYS A 150 10.22 6.55 7.45
CA LYS A 150 10.74 5.18 7.63
C LYS A 150 9.76 4.10 7.18
N ASN A 151 8.48 4.30 7.39
CA ASN A 151 7.45 3.35 6.95
C ASN A 151 7.18 3.45 5.45
N ALA A 152 7.09 4.68 4.93
CA ALA A 152 6.81 4.95 3.52
C ALA A 152 7.87 4.35 2.58
N ILE A 153 9.14 4.31 2.98
CA ILE A 153 10.24 3.76 2.17
C ILE A 153 10.06 2.27 1.83
N SER A 154 9.21 1.55 2.56
CA SER A 154 8.86 0.16 2.25
C SER A 154 7.90 0.02 1.06
N ASP A 155 7.22 1.10 0.67
CA ASP A 155 6.34 1.12 -0.49
C ASP A 155 7.15 1.31 -1.78
N PRO A 156 7.09 0.37 -2.75
CA PRO A 156 7.78 0.51 -4.02
C PRO A 156 7.42 1.78 -4.82
N PHE A 157 6.25 2.38 -4.58
CA PHE A 157 5.85 3.63 -5.24
C PHE A 157 6.61 4.84 -4.70
N LEU A 158 7.07 4.77 -3.46
CA LEU A 158 7.72 5.86 -2.75
C LEU A 158 9.24 5.66 -2.66
N ARG A 159 9.72 4.43 -2.89
CA ARG A 159 11.12 4.08 -2.75
C ARG A 159 11.94 4.56 -3.94
N THR A 160 12.86 5.48 -3.70
CA THR A 160 13.85 5.92 -4.70
C THR A 160 15.27 5.47 -4.33
N SER A 161 15.70 5.68 -3.10
CA SER A 161 17.00 5.26 -2.57
C SER A 161 16.89 4.81 -1.12
N ASN A 162 17.96 4.18 -0.58
CA ASN A 162 18.06 3.90 0.85
C ASN A 162 18.55 5.13 1.63
N SER A 163 18.07 6.31 1.29
CA SER A 163 18.40 7.53 2.00
C SER A 163 17.80 7.48 3.40
N ASN A 164 18.62 7.58 4.42
CA ASN A 164 18.12 7.78 5.76
C ASN A 164 17.47 9.17 5.83
N PRO A 165 16.22 9.29 6.29
CA PRO A 165 15.63 10.61 6.49
C PRO A 165 16.50 11.40 7.47
N THR A 166 16.79 12.66 7.12
CA THR A 166 17.46 13.59 8.01
C THR A 166 16.42 14.45 8.72
N PRO A 167 16.66 14.93 9.95
CA PRO A 167 15.68 15.75 10.67
C PRO A 167 15.28 17.02 9.92
N ASP A 168 16.19 17.57 9.10
CA ASP A 168 15.96 18.83 8.36
C ASP A 168 15.25 18.63 7.03
N ASN A 169 15.17 17.38 6.54
CA ASN A 169 14.49 17.06 5.28
C ASN A 169 13.01 17.46 5.31
N GLN A 170 12.55 18.11 4.24
CA GLN A 170 11.14 18.43 4.02
C GLN A 170 10.62 17.57 2.86
N ALA A 171 9.32 17.25 2.90
CA ALA A 171 8.70 16.57 1.76
C ALA A 171 8.72 17.49 0.53
N PRO A 172 8.93 16.93 -0.67
CA PRO A 172 8.78 17.69 -1.91
C PRO A 172 7.42 18.39 -1.97
N VAL A 173 7.36 19.57 -2.54
CA VAL A 173 6.11 20.28 -2.79
C VAL A 173 5.68 20.01 -4.21
N VAL A 174 4.59 19.28 -4.41
CA VAL A 174 4.06 18.92 -5.73
C VAL A 174 2.78 19.70 -6.04
N THR A 175 2.69 20.20 -7.27
CA THR A 175 1.49 20.79 -7.83
C THR A 175 1.15 20.11 -9.16
N SER A 176 -0.12 19.87 -9.41
CA SER A 176 -0.63 19.32 -10.66
C SER A 176 -1.65 20.25 -11.30
N GLY A 177 -1.98 19.98 -12.55
CA GLY A 177 -2.96 20.76 -13.30
C GLY A 177 -4.37 20.72 -12.68
N SER A 178 -5.23 21.64 -13.15
CA SER A 178 -6.64 21.74 -12.72
C SER A 178 -7.51 20.63 -13.32
N ALA A 179 -8.71 20.48 -12.76
CA ALA A 179 -9.76 19.57 -13.27
C ALA A 179 -10.06 19.81 -14.76
N ARG A 180 -10.33 18.72 -15.49
CA ARG A 180 -10.56 18.73 -16.94
C ARG A 180 -11.70 17.81 -17.34
N THR A 181 -12.31 18.13 -18.48
CA THR A 181 -13.26 17.24 -19.17
C THR A 181 -12.61 16.70 -20.44
N ILE A 182 -12.78 15.39 -20.66
CA ILE A 182 -12.23 14.65 -21.80
C ILE A 182 -13.38 13.86 -22.41
N THR A 183 -13.39 13.69 -23.72
CA THR A 183 -14.37 12.83 -24.44
C THR A 183 -13.63 11.67 -25.09
N LEU A 184 -14.06 10.44 -24.83
CA LEU A 184 -13.49 9.25 -25.46
C LEU A 184 -13.64 9.28 -27.00
N PRO A 185 -12.67 8.77 -27.76
CA PRO A 185 -11.45 8.05 -27.32
C PRO A 185 -10.23 8.95 -27.08
N ALA A 186 -10.43 10.25 -26.85
CA ALA A 186 -9.32 11.18 -26.66
C ALA A 186 -8.46 10.82 -25.44
N THR A 187 -7.20 11.19 -25.54
CA THR A 187 -6.24 11.13 -24.45
C THR A 187 -6.00 12.53 -23.91
N ALA A 188 -5.51 12.63 -22.66
CA ALA A 188 -5.09 13.91 -22.09
C ALA A 188 -3.61 13.87 -21.71
N THR A 189 -2.96 15.03 -21.78
CA THR A 189 -1.65 15.22 -21.14
C THR A 189 -1.87 15.86 -19.78
N LEU A 190 -1.38 15.19 -18.72
CA LEU A 190 -1.34 15.74 -17.38
C LEU A 190 0.07 16.17 -17.06
N THR A 191 0.20 17.31 -16.38
CA THR A 191 1.49 17.88 -15.98
C THR A 191 1.50 18.05 -14.47
N ALA A 192 2.57 17.66 -13.83
CA ALA A 192 2.87 17.99 -12.45
C ALA A 192 4.30 18.52 -12.31
N THR A 193 4.49 19.45 -11.38
CA THR A 193 5.80 20.03 -11.06
C THR A 193 6.05 19.87 -9.56
N ALA A 194 7.26 19.46 -9.19
CA ALA A 194 7.69 19.37 -7.81
C ALA A 194 8.98 20.16 -7.57
N THR A 195 9.04 20.81 -6.40
CA THR A 195 10.22 21.46 -5.84
C THR A 195 10.60 20.79 -4.55
N ASP A 196 11.88 20.90 -4.15
CA ASP A 196 12.44 20.20 -3.02
C ASP A 196 13.57 21.02 -2.37
N ASP A 197 13.91 20.73 -1.11
CA ASP A 197 15.00 21.36 -0.40
C ASP A 197 16.40 20.81 -0.75
N GLY A 198 16.44 19.76 -1.59
CA GLY A 198 17.68 19.09 -1.98
C GLY A 198 18.22 18.11 -0.95
N LEU A 199 17.37 17.68 -0.01
CA LEU A 199 17.66 16.62 0.95
C LEU A 199 16.84 15.37 0.61
N PRO A 200 17.29 14.17 1.02
CA PRO A 200 18.62 13.87 1.52
C PRO A 200 19.68 13.98 0.43
N LYS A 201 20.87 14.44 0.80
CA LYS A 201 21.98 14.53 -0.18
C LYS A 201 22.42 13.15 -0.64
N PRO A 202 22.83 13.01 -1.92
CA PRO A 202 23.43 11.78 -2.43
C PRO A 202 24.61 11.33 -1.57
N GLY A 203 24.60 10.05 -1.14
CA GLY A 203 25.71 9.50 -0.36
C GLY A 203 26.95 9.18 -1.20
N PRO A 204 28.15 9.14 -0.60
CA PRO A 204 29.40 8.82 -1.30
C PRO A 204 29.42 7.41 -1.93
N GLY A 205 28.50 6.52 -1.53
CA GLY A 205 28.39 5.14 -2.00
C GLY A 205 27.32 4.89 -3.05
N ASP A 206 26.59 5.89 -3.48
CA ASP A 206 25.48 5.76 -4.44
C ASP A 206 25.94 5.58 -5.90
N ARG A 207 27.08 4.92 -6.09
CA ARG A 207 27.56 4.51 -7.41
C ARG A 207 26.77 3.31 -7.89
N GLY A 208 25.95 3.49 -8.89
CA GLY A 208 25.34 2.40 -9.62
C GLY A 208 23.84 2.27 -9.46
N GLY A 209 23.07 3.14 -10.11
CA GLY A 209 21.69 2.86 -10.45
C GLY A 209 20.65 3.18 -9.39
N ARG A 210 21.00 3.77 -8.26
CA ARG A 210 20.03 4.32 -7.32
C ARG A 210 19.51 5.65 -7.83
N VAL A 211 18.21 5.76 -7.87
CA VAL A 211 17.52 6.99 -8.26
C VAL A 211 17.76 8.04 -7.18
N GLN A 212 18.34 9.16 -7.56
CA GLN A 212 18.64 10.28 -6.65
C GLN A 212 17.82 11.50 -7.03
N GLY A 213 17.32 12.19 -6.01
CA GLY A 213 16.49 13.38 -6.19
C GLY A 213 15.00 13.06 -6.31
N VAL A 214 14.26 14.07 -6.70
CA VAL A 214 12.80 14.00 -6.75
C VAL A 214 12.33 13.29 -8.00
N GLN A 215 11.36 12.39 -7.83
CA GLN A 215 10.58 11.76 -8.90
C GLN A 215 9.11 12.05 -8.71
N ILE A 216 8.36 12.05 -9.80
CA ILE A 216 6.90 12.14 -9.80
C ILE A 216 6.35 10.88 -10.43
N ARG A 217 5.48 10.17 -9.68
CA ARG A 217 4.72 9.01 -10.15
C ARG A 217 3.25 9.38 -10.30
N TRP A 218 2.66 8.93 -11.39
CA TRP A 218 1.24 9.05 -11.66
C TRP A 218 0.52 7.74 -11.36
N ILE A 219 -0.60 7.84 -10.66
CA ILE A 219 -1.44 6.68 -10.30
C ILE A 219 -2.93 7.01 -10.47
N LEU A 220 -3.72 5.96 -10.71
CA LEU A 220 -5.15 6.01 -10.54
C LEU A 220 -5.47 5.97 -9.03
N TYR A 221 -6.11 7.01 -8.54
CA TYR A 221 -6.55 7.06 -7.14
C TYR A 221 -8.02 6.69 -7.00
N ARG A 222 -8.88 7.25 -7.87
CA ARG A 222 -10.29 6.93 -7.98
C ARG A 222 -10.72 6.88 -9.43
N GLY A 223 -11.59 5.94 -9.77
CA GLY A 223 -12.17 5.86 -11.10
C GLY A 223 -12.97 4.59 -11.32
N PRO A 224 -13.85 4.58 -12.34
CA PRO A 224 -14.70 3.42 -12.66
C PRO A 224 -14.01 2.38 -13.51
N GLY A 225 -12.80 2.65 -14.02
CA GLY A 225 -12.12 1.74 -14.93
C GLY A 225 -10.62 1.99 -15.03
N LYS A 226 -9.95 1.19 -15.85
CA LYS A 226 -8.51 1.22 -16.03
C LYS A 226 -8.02 2.50 -16.68
N VAL A 227 -6.86 2.95 -16.22
CA VAL A 227 -6.13 4.10 -16.75
C VAL A 227 -4.73 3.65 -17.15
N GLN A 228 -4.26 4.12 -18.29
CA GLN A 228 -2.89 3.92 -18.73
C GLN A 228 -2.16 5.25 -18.71
N PHE A 229 -0.92 5.24 -18.23
CA PHE A 229 -0.03 6.39 -18.16
C PHE A 229 1.20 6.13 -19.03
N ASP A 230 1.62 7.14 -19.77
CA ASP A 230 2.83 7.08 -20.62
C ASP A 230 3.60 8.41 -20.57
N PRO A 231 4.74 8.45 -19.83
CA PRO A 231 5.19 7.50 -18.81
C PRO A 231 4.41 7.63 -17.48
N ASP A 232 4.40 6.59 -16.65
CA ASP A 232 3.82 6.63 -15.28
C ASP A 232 4.79 7.23 -14.24
N LEU A 233 6.08 7.31 -14.56
CA LEU A 233 7.15 7.76 -13.68
C LEU A 233 8.11 8.70 -14.40
N SER A 234 8.39 9.85 -13.80
CA SER A 234 9.42 10.76 -14.32
C SER A 234 10.84 10.25 -14.03
N PRO A 235 11.84 10.68 -14.80
CA PRO A 235 13.22 10.62 -14.34
C PRO A 235 13.41 11.34 -13.01
N ALA A 236 14.35 10.87 -12.19
CA ALA A 236 14.72 11.58 -10.97
C ALA A 236 15.57 12.81 -11.28
N VAL A 237 15.32 13.88 -10.53
CA VAL A 237 16.04 15.15 -10.68
C VAL A 237 16.51 15.63 -9.31
N TYR A 238 17.82 15.89 -9.19
CA TYR A 238 18.42 16.37 -7.96
C TYR A 238 18.76 17.87 -8.05
N GLY A 239 18.48 18.60 -6.97
CA GLY A 239 18.91 19.99 -6.78
C GLY A 239 18.22 21.04 -7.67
N LYS A 240 17.15 20.67 -8.37
CA LYS A 240 16.32 21.59 -9.17
C LYS A 240 14.90 21.07 -9.31
N PRO A 241 13.93 21.92 -9.67
CA PRO A 241 12.55 21.49 -9.90
C PRO A 241 12.46 20.37 -10.95
N VAL A 242 11.51 19.45 -10.76
CA VAL A 242 11.16 18.40 -11.72
C VAL A 242 9.78 18.65 -12.27
N THR A 243 9.61 18.50 -13.59
CA THR A 243 8.32 18.49 -14.27
C THR A 243 8.10 17.12 -14.87
N SER A 244 6.90 16.59 -14.69
CA SER A 244 6.46 15.32 -15.25
C SER A 244 5.22 15.54 -16.10
N ASP A 245 5.34 15.22 -17.38
CA ASP A 245 4.21 15.11 -18.28
C ASP A 245 3.88 13.62 -18.48
N THR A 246 2.59 13.28 -18.45
CA THR A 246 2.11 11.94 -18.77
C THR A 246 0.93 12.02 -19.72
N LYS A 247 0.93 11.15 -20.72
CA LYS A 247 -0.25 10.95 -21.57
C LYS A 247 -1.15 9.91 -20.92
N VAL A 248 -2.42 10.27 -20.70
CA VAL A 248 -3.39 9.44 -20.00
C VAL A 248 -4.47 8.98 -20.95
N SER A 249 -4.79 7.68 -20.92
CA SER A 249 -5.93 7.10 -21.62
C SER A 249 -6.85 6.35 -20.66
N PHE A 250 -8.15 6.32 -20.97
CA PHE A 250 -9.20 5.78 -20.11
C PHE A 250 -9.96 4.68 -20.84
N SER A 251 -10.31 3.62 -20.09
CA SER A 251 -11.04 2.48 -20.67
C SER A 251 -12.57 2.69 -20.72
N VAL A 252 -13.13 3.49 -19.81
CA VAL A 252 -14.57 3.74 -19.71
C VAL A 252 -14.84 5.20 -19.32
N PRO A 253 -16.03 5.75 -19.62
CA PRO A 253 -16.43 7.06 -19.16
C PRO A 253 -16.67 7.09 -17.65
N GLY A 254 -16.60 8.27 -17.04
CA GLY A 254 -16.87 8.50 -15.62
C GLY A 254 -16.00 9.57 -14.98
N ALA A 255 -16.13 9.73 -13.67
CA ALA A 255 -15.31 10.62 -12.88
C ALA A 255 -14.05 9.87 -12.39
N TYR A 256 -12.90 10.51 -12.60
CA TYR A 256 -11.60 10.00 -12.21
C TYR A 256 -10.86 10.99 -11.33
N ARG A 257 -10.07 10.49 -10.40
CA ARG A 257 -9.05 11.22 -9.66
C ARG A 257 -7.71 10.57 -9.93
N ILE A 258 -6.84 11.31 -10.60
CA ILE A 258 -5.47 10.91 -10.88
C ILE A 258 -4.58 11.60 -9.86
N ARG A 259 -3.66 10.86 -9.27
CA ARG A 259 -2.74 11.36 -8.25
C ARG A 259 -1.32 11.41 -8.78
N ALA A 260 -0.68 12.57 -8.65
CA ALA A 260 0.76 12.73 -8.75
C ALA A 260 1.36 12.56 -7.36
N ILE A 261 2.34 11.68 -7.22
CA ILE A 261 3.12 11.46 -6.00
C ILE A 261 4.54 11.91 -6.28
N ALA A 262 5.00 12.96 -5.60
CA ALA A 262 6.39 13.36 -5.62
C ALA A 262 7.13 12.79 -4.41
N THR A 263 8.29 12.22 -4.63
CA THR A 263 9.14 11.68 -3.55
C THR A 263 10.61 11.99 -3.80
N ASP A 264 11.32 12.34 -2.73
CA ASP A 264 12.79 12.46 -2.68
C ASP A 264 13.48 11.15 -2.26
N GLY A 265 12.67 10.11 -2.00
CA GLY A 265 13.11 8.79 -1.53
C GLY A 265 13.11 8.64 -0.01
N ALA A 266 12.91 9.71 0.73
CA ALA A 266 12.76 9.70 2.17
C ALA A 266 11.38 10.21 2.59
N MET A 267 10.90 11.25 1.93
CA MET A 267 9.59 11.86 2.16
C MET A 267 8.80 11.97 0.85
N PHE A 268 7.52 12.25 0.95
CA PHE A 268 6.66 12.38 -0.21
C PHE A 268 5.52 13.36 0.03
N SER A 269 4.95 13.86 -1.06
CA SER A 269 3.71 14.62 -1.08
C SER A 269 2.86 14.22 -2.29
N THR A 270 1.60 14.62 -2.28
CA THR A 270 0.65 14.25 -3.33
C THR A 270 -0.13 15.45 -3.84
N SER A 271 -0.50 15.41 -5.12
CA SER A 271 -1.41 16.38 -5.75
C SER A 271 -2.38 15.63 -6.67
N ASP A 272 -3.66 15.96 -6.58
CA ASP A 272 -4.72 15.25 -7.30
C ASP A 272 -5.26 16.09 -8.45
N VAL A 273 -5.59 15.42 -9.56
CA VAL A 273 -6.29 16.00 -10.71
C VAL A 273 -7.62 15.28 -10.88
N ASP A 274 -8.72 16.01 -10.79
CA ASP A 274 -10.05 15.47 -11.06
C ASP A 274 -10.37 15.60 -12.55
N LEU A 275 -10.87 14.50 -13.14
CA LEU A 275 -11.19 14.40 -14.56
C LEU A 275 -12.60 13.87 -14.72
N GLN A 276 -13.37 14.52 -15.62
CA GLN A 276 -14.62 13.99 -16.12
C GLN A 276 -14.41 13.41 -17.51
N VAL A 277 -14.56 12.12 -17.66
CA VAL A 277 -14.44 11.42 -18.95
C VAL A 277 -15.83 11.14 -19.48
N ASN A 278 -16.16 11.76 -20.61
CA ASN A 278 -17.43 11.58 -21.30
C ASN A 278 -17.37 10.40 -22.29
N PRO A 279 -18.50 9.76 -22.58
CA PRO A 279 -18.56 8.71 -23.61
C PRO A 279 -18.25 9.28 -25.01
N SER A 280 -17.84 8.41 -25.91
CA SER A 280 -17.73 8.77 -27.33
C SER A 280 -19.07 9.26 -27.86
N PRO A 281 -19.09 10.29 -28.72
CA PRO A 281 -20.28 10.66 -29.43
C PRO A 281 -20.87 9.45 -30.19
N PRO A 282 -22.19 9.35 -30.32
CA PRO A 282 -22.78 8.35 -31.21
C PRO A 282 -22.17 8.44 -32.60
N ALA A 283 -21.88 7.31 -33.22
CA ALA A 283 -21.48 7.30 -34.62
C ALA A 283 -22.58 8.01 -35.45
N GLU A 284 -22.21 9.09 -36.11
CA GLU A 284 -23.10 9.76 -37.03
C GLU A 284 -23.44 8.75 -38.17
N ASN A 285 -24.68 8.27 -38.21
CA ASN A 285 -25.09 7.36 -39.27
C ASN A 285 -24.87 8.08 -40.60
N ALA A 286 -23.80 7.70 -41.30
CA ALA A 286 -23.59 8.13 -42.69
C ALA A 286 -24.81 7.71 -43.50
N ARG A 287 -25.61 8.67 -43.87
CA ARG A 287 -26.72 8.52 -44.82
C ARG A 287 -26.19 8.53 -46.25
#